data_27674188230a43a69972802bc50d870a
#
_entry.id   27674188230a43a69972802bc50d870a
#
_cell.length_a   1.000
_cell.length_b   1.000
_cell.length_c   1.000
_cell.angle_alpha   90.00
_cell.angle_beta   90.00
_cell.angle_gamma   90.00
#
_symmetry.space_group_name_H-M   'P 1'
#
loop_
_entity.id
_entity.type
_entity.pdbx_description
1 polymer ?
#
loop_
_entity_poly.entity_id
_entity_poly.type
_entity_poly.pdbx_seq_one_letter_code
_entity_poly.pdbx_strand_id
1 'polypeptide(L)'
;MSKTEIILERFPYRFVQKGLLETNGAADYRIQKLNDLNRQYYDMYYLDSAIQLDACIEDPEYVKWLDPDPEVAAYPNKSDKVVSPYV
;
A
#
# COMPACT_ATOMS: atom_id res chain seq x y z
N MET A 1 20.96 3.05 -9.70
CA MET A 1 19.63 3.57 -10.06
C MET A 1 18.58 2.53 -9.68
N SER A 2 17.59 2.93 -8.92
CA SER A 2 16.58 1.98 -8.50
C SER A 2 15.58 1.72 -9.62
N LYS A 3 15.13 0.49 -9.68
CA LYS A 3 14.19 0.04 -10.69
C LYS A 3 12.90 -0.37 -10.00
N THR A 4 11.78 0.11 -10.50
CA THR A 4 10.48 -0.24 -9.93
C THR A 4 10.03 -1.58 -10.50
N GLU A 5 9.71 -2.50 -9.60
CA GLU A 5 9.14 -3.79 -9.97
C GLU A 5 7.71 -3.85 -9.47
N ILE A 6 6.78 -4.23 -10.34
CA ILE A 6 5.39 -4.40 -9.96
C ILE A 6 5.22 -5.82 -9.45
N ILE A 7 4.85 -5.94 -8.17
CA ILE A 7 4.67 -7.24 -7.52
C ILE A 7 3.29 -7.79 -7.80
N LEU A 8 2.27 -6.94 -7.65
CA LEU A 8 0.88 -7.34 -7.83
C LEU A 8 0.06 -6.11 -8.17
N GLU A 9 -0.84 -6.26 -9.14
CA GLU A 9 -1.79 -5.20 -9.48
C GLU A 9 -3.18 -5.61 -9.03
N ARG A 10 -3.82 -4.71 -8.26
CA ARG A 10 -5.20 -4.91 -7.78
C ARG A 10 -5.87 -3.55 -7.84
N PHE A 11 -6.47 -3.26 -8.99
CA PHE A 11 -7.05 -1.94 -9.26
C PHE A 11 -7.92 -1.46 -8.09
N PRO A 12 -7.83 -0.23 -7.65
CA PRO A 12 -6.97 0.87 -8.14
C PRO A 12 -5.59 0.89 -7.50
N TYR A 13 -5.20 -0.15 -6.79
CA TYR A 13 -3.92 -0.25 -6.10
C TYR A 13 -2.97 -1.16 -6.84
N ARG A 14 -1.68 -0.95 -6.60
CA ARG A 14 -0.67 -1.93 -6.99
C ARG A 14 0.45 -1.92 -5.96
N PHE A 15 1.08 -3.06 -5.80
CA PHE A 15 2.20 -3.22 -4.87
C PHE A 15 3.48 -3.25 -5.67
N VAL A 16 4.45 -2.45 -5.26
CA VAL A 16 5.71 -2.32 -5.99
C VAL A 16 6.89 -2.40 -5.04
N GLN A 17 8.05 -2.72 -5.59
CA GLN A 17 9.33 -2.61 -4.90
C GLN A 17 10.19 -1.61 -5.67
N LYS A 18 10.68 -0.58 -4.99
CA LYS A 18 11.55 0.43 -5.58
C LYS A 18 12.97 0.25 -5.07
N GLY A 19 13.61 -0.85 -5.45
CA GLY A 19 14.97 -1.13 -5.04
C GLY A 19 15.09 -1.41 -3.56
N LEU A 20 16.20 -0.97 -2.98
CA LEU A 20 16.50 -1.19 -1.57
C LEU A 20 16.63 0.14 -0.84
N LEU A 21 16.26 0.13 0.44
CA LEU A 21 16.43 1.31 1.29
C LEU A 21 17.91 1.51 1.58
N GLU A 22 18.36 2.77 1.48
CA GLU A 22 19.76 3.11 1.73
C GLU A 22 20.17 2.90 3.18
N THR A 23 19.21 3.06 4.10
CA THR A 23 19.51 3.04 5.52
C THR A 23 19.86 1.66 6.05
N ASN A 24 19.22 0.61 5.54
CA ASN A 24 19.41 -0.75 6.08
C ASN A 24 19.43 -1.84 5.03
N GLY A 25 19.37 -1.49 3.73
CA GLY A 25 19.41 -2.48 2.67
C GLY A 25 18.13 -3.30 2.52
N ALA A 26 17.10 -3.00 3.27
CA ALA A 26 15.84 -3.72 3.16
C ALA A 26 15.09 -3.30 1.87
N ALA A 27 14.24 -4.19 1.37
CA ALA A 27 13.45 -3.89 0.18
C ALA A 27 12.50 -2.73 0.45
N ASP A 28 12.40 -1.82 -0.52
CA ASP A 28 11.53 -0.64 -0.41
C ASP A 28 10.18 -0.97 -1.04
N TYR A 29 9.27 -1.51 -0.25
CA TYR A 29 7.94 -1.87 -0.70
C TYR A 29 6.97 -0.71 -0.53
N ARG A 30 6.13 -0.49 -1.53
CA ARG A 30 5.13 0.59 -1.49
C ARG A 30 3.83 0.11 -2.09
N ILE A 31 2.74 0.73 -1.61
CA ILE A 31 1.43 0.62 -2.25
C ILE A 31 1.24 1.87 -3.08
N GLN A 32 0.95 1.69 -4.36
CA GLN A 32 0.64 2.80 -5.25
C GLN A 32 -0.84 2.76 -5.60
N LYS A 33 -1.42 3.93 -5.80
CA LYS A 33 -2.81 4.07 -6.17
C LYS A 33 -2.93 4.87 -7.45
N LEU A 34 -3.87 4.48 -8.31
CA LEU A 34 -4.12 5.18 -9.56
C LEU A 34 -4.87 6.47 -9.29
N ASN A 35 -4.34 7.58 -9.82
CA ASN A 35 -5.02 8.86 -9.75
C ASN A 35 -5.96 8.98 -10.95
N ASP A 36 -7.26 9.13 -10.68
CA ASP A 36 -8.26 9.19 -11.74
C ASP A 36 -8.11 10.41 -12.64
N LEU A 37 -7.57 11.50 -12.12
CA LEU A 37 -7.49 12.75 -12.87
C LEU A 37 -6.42 12.69 -13.96
N ASN A 38 -5.23 12.19 -13.63
CA ASN A 38 -4.13 12.14 -14.59
C ASN A 38 -3.79 10.73 -15.05
N ARG A 39 -4.49 9.73 -14.54
CA ARG A 39 -4.32 8.33 -14.90
C ARG A 39 -2.91 7.82 -14.62
N GLN A 40 -2.29 8.34 -13.59
CA GLN A 40 -0.97 7.92 -13.17
C GLN A 40 -0.98 7.38 -11.75
N TYR A 41 -0.10 6.43 -11.48
CA TYR A 41 0.04 5.88 -10.13
C TYR A 41 0.91 6.81 -9.30
N TYR A 42 0.57 6.91 -8.02
CA TYR A 42 1.38 7.65 -7.06
C TYR A 42 1.60 6.80 -5.81
N ASP A 43 2.68 7.09 -5.08
CA ASP A 43 2.98 6.38 -3.86
C ASP A 43 1.97 6.77 -2.80
N MET A 44 1.16 5.81 -2.37
CA MET A 44 0.11 6.05 -1.38
C MET A 44 0.59 5.71 0.03
N TYR A 45 1.33 4.62 0.17
CA TYR A 45 1.74 4.14 1.48
C TYR A 45 3.07 3.40 1.37
N TYR A 46 3.92 3.61 2.35
CA TYR A 46 5.24 2.97 2.41
C TYR A 46 5.17 1.82 3.42
N LEU A 47 5.43 0.61 2.94
CA LEU A 47 5.35 -0.58 3.78
C LEU A 47 6.65 -0.77 4.55
N ASP A 48 6.53 -1.18 5.81
CA ASP A 48 7.70 -1.34 6.68
C ASP A 48 8.45 -2.64 6.45
N SER A 49 7.77 -3.67 5.96
CA SER A 49 8.39 -4.98 5.85
C SER A 49 7.63 -5.86 4.86
N ALA A 50 8.27 -6.99 4.52
CA ALA A 50 7.62 -7.99 3.68
C ALA A 50 6.40 -8.61 4.37
N ILE A 51 6.41 -8.66 5.69
CA ILE A 51 5.27 -9.19 6.45
C ILE A 51 4.06 -8.30 6.26
N GLN A 52 4.26 -6.99 6.31
CA GLN A 52 3.16 -6.05 6.07
C GLN A 52 2.69 -6.12 4.62
N LEU A 53 3.62 -6.29 3.68
CA LEU A 53 3.25 -6.47 2.28
C LEU A 53 2.35 -7.69 2.11
N ASP A 54 2.73 -8.82 2.71
CA ASP A 54 1.93 -10.04 2.61
C ASP A 54 0.55 -9.86 3.23
N ALA A 55 0.46 -9.16 4.35
CA ALA A 55 -0.83 -8.87 4.97
C ALA A 55 -1.72 -8.05 4.05
N CYS A 56 -1.16 -7.08 3.35
CA CYS A 56 -1.91 -6.25 2.41
C CYS A 56 -2.38 -7.08 1.20
N ILE A 57 -1.55 -7.99 0.73
CA ILE A 57 -1.90 -8.83 -0.41
C ILE A 57 -3.05 -9.77 -0.04
N GLU A 58 -2.99 -10.35 1.16
CA GLU A 58 -4.00 -11.31 1.61
C GLU A 58 -5.31 -10.66 2.02
N ASP A 59 -5.26 -9.41 2.49
CA ASP A 59 -6.45 -8.74 3.00
C ASP A 59 -6.67 -7.40 2.28
N PRO A 60 -7.50 -7.38 1.23
CA PRO A 60 -7.79 -6.13 0.52
C PRO A 60 -8.40 -5.05 1.40
N GLU A 61 -9.12 -5.42 2.46
CA GLU A 61 -9.70 -4.45 3.37
C GLU A 61 -8.63 -3.68 4.15
N TYR A 62 -7.53 -4.34 4.43
CA TYR A 62 -6.42 -3.68 5.11
C TYR A 62 -5.85 -2.55 4.23
N VAL A 63 -5.74 -2.81 2.92
CA VAL A 63 -5.26 -1.78 1.99
C VAL A 63 -6.20 -0.58 1.99
N LYS A 64 -7.51 -0.82 1.98
CA LYS A 64 -8.49 0.25 2.04
C LYS A 64 -8.40 1.03 3.35
N TRP A 65 -8.10 0.33 4.42
CA TRP A 65 -7.95 0.96 5.73
C TRP A 65 -6.74 1.90 5.75
N LEU A 66 -5.69 1.58 5.01
CA LEU A 66 -4.49 2.41 4.90
C LEU A 66 -4.67 3.59 3.95
N ASP A 67 -5.69 3.54 3.09
CA ASP A 67 -5.92 4.57 2.07
C ASP A 67 -6.48 5.84 2.73
N PRO A 68 -5.82 7.00 2.56
CA PRO A 68 -6.32 8.24 3.15
C PRO A 68 -7.46 8.90 2.37
N ASP A 69 -7.89 8.33 1.24
CA ASP A 69 -8.95 8.89 0.42
C ASP A 69 -10.23 9.02 1.24
N PRO A 70 -10.88 10.21 1.26
CA PRO A 70 -12.11 10.40 2.02
C PRO A 70 -13.21 9.42 1.68
N GLU A 71 -13.34 9.01 0.43
CA GLU A 71 -14.37 8.05 0.05
C GLU A 71 -14.12 6.69 0.69
N VAL A 72 -12.87 6.27 0.74
CA VAL A 72 -12.51 5.01 1.40
C VAL A 72 -12.62 5.15 2.89
N ALA A 73 -12.23 6.31 3.44
CA ALA A 73 -12.32 6.58 4.87
C ALA A 73 -13.76 6.56 5.37
N ALA A 74 -14.73 6.72 4.47
CA ALA A 74 -16.14 6.70 4.84
C ALA A 74 -16.69 5.29 5.08
N TYR A 75 -15.90 4.25 4.87
CA TYR A 75 -16.33 2.90 5.17
C TYR A 75 -16.73 2.80 6.64
N PRO A 76 -17.91 2.23 6.92
CA PRO A 76 -18.48 2.30 8.28
C PRO A 76 -17.61 1.70 9.37
N ASN A 77 -16.86 0.66 9.05
CA ASN A 77 -16.08 -0.06 10.06
C ASN A 77 -14.63 0.37 10.12
N LYS A 78 -14.28 1.48 9.50
CA LYS A 78 -12.89 1.92 9.52
C LYS A 78 -12.43 2.25 10.93
N SER A 79 -13.27 2.91 11.71
CA SER A 79 -12.93 3.26 13.09
C SER A 79 -12.85 2.01 13.97
N ASP A 80 -13.56 0.96 13.62
CA ASP A 80 -13.52 -0.29 14.38
C ASP A 80 -12.22 -1.05 14.18
N LYS A 81 -11.40 -0.63 13.23
CA LYS A 81 -10.13 -1.27 12.94
C LYS A 81 -8.98 -0.63 13.70
N VAL A 82 -9.28 0.20 14.67
CA VAL A 82 -8.26 0.81 15.52
C VAL A 82 -7.38 -0.25 16.16
N VAL A 83 -7.94 -1.40 16.43
CA VAL A 83 -7.25 -2.54 17.04
C VAL A 83 -6.98 -3.62 15.99
N SER A 84 -6.53 -3.20 14.82
CA SER A 84 -6.27 -4.12 13.72
C SER A 84 -5.27 -5.19 14.13
N PRO A 85 -5.50 -6.45 13.71
CA PRO A 85 -4.55 -7.52 14.00
C PRO A 85 -3.19 -7.34 13.31
N TYR A 86 -3.10 -6.39 12.40
CA TYR A 86 -1.86 -6.15 11.68
C TYR A 86 -1.00 -5.06 12.34
N VAL A 87 -1.45 -4.50 13.40
CA VAL A 87 -0.73 -3.43 14.09
C VAL A 87 0.14 -3.96 15.20
#